data_0478fd818e8f7cec85246ed7663bf4ad
#
_entry.id   0478fd818e8f7cec85246ed7663bf4ad
#
_cell.length_a   1.000
_cell.length_b   1.000
_cell.length_c   1.000
_cell.angle_alpha   90.00
_cell.angle_beta   90.00
_cell.angle_gamma   90.00
#
_symmetry.space_group_name_H-M   'P 1'
#
loop_
_entity.id
_entity.type
_entity.pdbx_description
1 polymer ?
#
loop_
_entity_poly.entity_id
_entity_poly.type
_entity_poly.pdbx_seq_one_letter_code
_entity_poly.pdbx_strand_id
1 'polypeptide(L)'
;MGEIKKAVQFERTGDPSEVVEVVNLETSAVGPGDALIDVDAATINPSHLLTLQGDYGIQPDLPAVPGAEGIGTIKEIGREVSNFQVGDLVMIPPYTGTWRQQVVVPADRIVVKFPSTGDAVQMAMLMANPPTAWLLLKTVIDLQPGD
;
A
#
# COMPACT_ATOMS: atom_id res chain seq x y z
N MET A 1 17.82 -10.03 -12.84
CA MET A 1 18.23 -9.46 -11.54
C MET A 1 17.36 -8.24 -11.33
N GLY A 2 16.61 -8.22 -10.24
CA GLY A 2 15.76 -7.10 -9.88
C GLY A 2 16.60 -5.88 -9.50
N GLU A 3 15.95 -4.71 -9.49
CA GLU A 3 16.56 -3.47 -9.05
C GLU A 3 16.62 -3.44 -7.52
N ILE A 4 17.74 -3.01 -6.93
CA ILE A 4 17.87 -2.89 -5.48
C ILE A 4 17.24 -1.55 -5.05
N LYS A 5 16.27 -1.61 -4.14
CA LYS A 5 15.50 -0.45 -3.64
C LYS A 5 15.43 -0.45 -2.12
N LYS A 6 15.26 0.73 -1.54
CA LYS A 6 15.08 0.85 -0.10
C LYS A 6 13.68 0.44 0.34
N ALA A 7 13.62 -0.21 1.48
CA ALA A 7 12.40 -0.53 2.21
C ALA A 7 12.62 -0.38 3.71
N VAL A 8 11.55 -0.15 4.45
CA VAL A 8 11.51 -0.34 5.90
C VAL A 8 11.17 -1.80 6.15
N GLN A 9 11.91 -2.48 7.02
CA GLN A 9 11.68 -3.88 7.35
C GLN A 9 11.73 -4.07 8.87
N PHE A 10 11.04 -5.08 9.37
CA PHE A 10 11.16 -5.54 10.76
C PHE A 10 11.25 -7.07 10.79
N GLU A 11 12.06 -7.61 11.73
CA GLU A 11 12.33 -9.04 11.89
C GLU A 11 11.75 -9.61 13.18
N ARG A 12 11.28 -8.73 14.07
CA ARG A 12 10.62 -9.05 15.34
C ARG A 12 9.61 -7.98 15.70
N THR A 13 8.63 -8.32 16.52
CA THR A 13 7.70 -7.35 17.10
C THR A 13 8.32 -6.66 18.31
N GLY A 14 7.84 -5.45 18.65
CA GLY A 14 8.29 -4.66 19.77
C GLY A 14 8.03 -3.17 19.59
N ASP A 15 8.79 -2.32 20.28
CA ASP A 15 8.70 -0.88 20.10
C ASP A 15 8.99 -0.50 18.64
N PRO A 16 8.07 0.20 17.96
CA PRO A 16 8.27 0.58 16.55
C PRO A 16 9.57 1.31 16.28
N SER A 17 10.06 2.12 17.22
CA SER A 17 11.34 2.86 17.08
C SER A 17 12.58 1.97 17.15
N GLU A 18 12.44 0.75 17.70
CA GLU A 18 13.54 -0.19 17.90
C GLU A 18 13.54 -1.37 16.92
N VAL A 19 12.39 -1.66 16.33
CA VAL A 19 12.24 -2.87 15.50
C VAL A 19 12.29 -2.60 14.00
N VAL A 20 12.15 -1.34 13.55
CA VAL A 20 12.20 -1.00 12.13
C VAL A 20 13.61 -0.62 11.69
N GLU A 21 14.00 -1.12 10.55
CA GLU A 21 15.28 -0.82 9.90
C GLU A 21 15.08 -0.46 8.44
N VAL A 22 15.92 0.44 7.91
CA VAL A 22 15.96 0.71 6.47
C VAL A 22 16.92 -0.26 5.82
N VAL A 23 16.39 -1.11 4.96
CA VAL A 23 17.14 -2.16 4.27
C VAL A 23 17.14 -1.93 2.75
N ASN A 24 18.08 -2.60 2.07
CA ASN A 24 18.09 -2.70 0.63
C ASN A 24 17.47 -4.04 0.23
N LEU A 25 16.33 -4.01 -0.48
CA LEU A 25 15.66 -5.20 -0.97
C LEU A 25 15.76 -5.28 -2.49
N GLU A 26 16.01 -6.47 -3.00
CA GLU A 26 15.90 -6.73 -4.42
C GLU A 26 14.41 -6.80 -4.80
N THR A 27 14.01 -6.01 -5.80
CA THR A 27 12.65 -6.07 -6.33
C THR A 27 12.48 -7.37 -7.11
N SER A 28 11.40 -8.10 -6.87
CA SER A 28 11.09 -9.32 -7.61
C SER A 28 11.00 -9.05 -9.12
N ALA A 29 11.29 -10.05 -9.92
CA ALA A 29 11.06 -9.97 -11.37
C ALA A 29 9.55 -9.85 -11.65
N VAL A 30 9.20 -9.06 -12.66
CA VAL A 30 7.80 -8.89 -13.10
C VAL A 30 7.36 -10.15 -13.85
N GLY A 31 6.39 -10.86 -13.29
CA GLY A 31 5.78 -12.01 -13.94
C GLY A 31 4.79 -11.61 -15.04
N PRO A 32 4.28 -12.56 -15.84
CA PRO A 32 3.39 -12.25 -16.96
C PRO A 32 2.12 -11.48 -16.56
N GLY A 33 1.55 -11.76 -15.38
CA GLY A 33 0.33 -11.13 -14.86
C GLY A 33 0.57 -10.02 -13.82
N ASP A 34 1.83 -9.59 -13.60
CA ASP A 34 2.20 -8.68 -12.55
C ASP A 34 2.39 -7.22 -13.03
N ALA A 35 2.34 -6.31 -12.11
CA ALA A 35 2.74 -4.92 -12.29
C ALA A 35 3.83 -4.54 -11.28
N LEU A 36 4.88 -3.85 -11.73
CA LEU A 36 5.86 -3.16 -10.90
C LEU A 36 5.37 -1.74 -10.67
N ILE A 37 5.29 -1.35 -9.41
CA ILE A 37 4.81 -0.03 -8.98
C ILE A 37 5.93 0.70 -8.24
N ASP A 38 6.25 1.92 -8.66
CA ASP A 38 6.99 2.89 -7.86
C ASP A 38 6.02 3.46 -6.81
N VAL A 39 6.35 3.35 -5.53
CA VAL A 39 5.50 3.83 -4.44
C VAL A 39 5.68 5.33 -4.30
N ASP A 40 4.62 6.10 -4.58
CA ASP A 40 4.62 7.56 -4.51
C ASP A 40 4.30 8.08 -3.11
N ALA A 41 3.35 7.43 -2.41
CA ALA A 41 2.99 7.74 -1.03
C ALA A 41 2.41 6.50 -0.32
N ALA A 42 2.69 6.40 0.97
CA ALA A 42 2.15 5.37 1.86
C ALA A 42 1.74 5.99 3.19
N THR A 43 0.72 5.44 3.82
CA THR A 43 0.22 5.92 5.10
C THR A 43 1.00 5.33 6.27
N ILE A 44 1.03 6.07 7.38
CA ILE A 44 1.41 5.57 8.70
C ILE A 44 0.18 5.66 9.60
N ASN A 45 -0.54 4.55 9.74
CA ASN A 45 -1.75 4.45 10.54
C ASN A 45 -1.44 3.82 11.91
N PRO A 46 -2.25 4.09 12.96
CA PRO A 46 -2.10 3.41 14.25
C PRO A 46 -2.06 1.88 14.15
N SER A 47 -2.83 1.29 13.22
CA SER A 47 -2.81 -0.16 12.96
C SER A 47 -1.44 -0.67 12.51
N HIS A 48 -0.66 0.12 11.77
CA HIS A 48 0.71 -0.26 11.39
C HIS A 48 1.64 -0.30 12.60
N LEU A 49 1.50 0.64 13.55
CA LEU A 49 2.27 0.64 14.80
C LEU A 49 1.88 -0.55 15.66
N LEU A 50 0.60 -0.86 15.77
CA LEU A 50 0.12 -2.06 16.47
C LEU A 50 0.63 -3.36 15.81
N THR A 51 0.75 -3.40 14.48
CA THR A 51 1.37 -4.55 13.79
C THR A 51 2.83 -4.71 14.17
N LEU A 52 3.60 -3.61 14.22
CA LEU A 52 5.00 -3.64 14.66
C LEU A 52 5.14 -4.08 16.13
N GLN A 53 4.20 -3.69 16.99
CA GLN A 53 4.13 -4.10 18.40
C GLN A 53 3.73 -5.57 18.58
N GLY A 54 3.06 -6.18 17.60
CA GLY A 54 2.51 -7.53 17.71
C GLY A 54 1.07 -7.56 18.24
N ASP A 55 0.45 -6.40 18.43
CA ASP A 55 -0.88 -6.24 19.06
C ASP A 55 -2.03 -6.13 18.05
N TYR A 56 -1.73 -6.12 16.74
CA TYR A 56 -2.77 -6.07 15.70
C TYR A 56 -3.23 -7.49 15.33
N GLY A 57 -4.52 -7.63 15.05
CA GLY A 57 -5.13 -8.95 14.78
C GLY A 57 -4.66 -9.65 13.49
N ILE A 58 -4.01 -8.93 12.58
CA ILE A 58 -3.40 -9.47 11.36
C ILE A 58 -1.90 -9.22 11.45
N GLN A 59 -1.13 -10.31 11.54
CA GLN A 59 0.33 -10.26 11.60
C GLN A 59 0.93 -10.84 10.31
N PRO A 60 1.92 -10.18 9.70
CA PRO A 60 2.65 -10.75 8.57
C PRO A 60 3.67 -11.79 9.03
N ASP A 61 4.06 -12.68 8.12
CA ASP A 61 5.24 -13.53 8.30
C ASP A 61 6.50 -12.66 8.32
N LEU A 62 7.41 -12.92 9.26
CA LEU A 62 8.65 -12.17 9.41
C LEU A 62 9.83 -12.83 8.68
N PRO A 63 10.78 -12.06 8.13
CA PRO A 63 10.86 -10.60 8.11
C PRO A 63 9.82 -9.96 7.18
N ALA A 64 9.27 -8.79 7.56
CA ALA A 64 8.20 -8.14 6.82
C ALA A 64 8.46 -6.65 6.56
N VAL A 65 7.88 -6.16 5.47
CA VAL A 65 7.76 -4.72 5.17
C VAL A 65 6.40 -4.24 5.66
N PRO A 66 6.32 -3.24 6.55
CA PRO A 66 5.04 -2.73 7.01
C PRO A 66 4.31 -1.90 5.94
N GLY A 67 3.07 -1.49 6.28
CA GLY A 67 2.24 -0.66 5.43
C GLY A 67 1.15 -1.45 4.70
N ALA A 68 -0.12 -1.11 4.99
CA ALA A 68 -1.28 -1.77 4.41
C ALA A 68 -1.90 -0.97 3.27
N GLU A 69 -1.58 0.33 3.17
CA GLU A 69 -2.26 1.26 2.27
C GLU A 69 -1.24 2.22 1.64
N GLY A 70 -1.41 2.49 0.36
CA GLY A 70 -0.54 3.38 -0.40
C GLY A 70 -0.96 3.50 -1.85
N ILE A 71 -0.30 4.39 -2.55
CA ILE A 71 -0.51 4.70 -3.96
C ILE A 71 0.83 4.72 -4.68
N GLY A 72 0.83 4.39 -5.95
CA GLY A 72 2.03 4.44 -6.75
C GLY A 72 1.77 4.43 -8.25
N THR A 73 2.82 4.71 -8.98
CA THR A 73 2.81 4.78 -10.43
C THR A 73 3.34 3.47 -11.02
N ILE A 74 2.61 2.89 -11.96
CA ILE A 74 3.05 1.67 -12.66
C ILE A 74 4.29 1.98 -13.50
N LYS A 75 5.39 1.30 -13.21
CA LYS A 75 6.68 1.39 -13.91
C LYS A 75 6.84 0.34 -15.01
N GLU A 76 6.33 -0.85 -14.78
CA GLU A 76 6.41 -1.99 -15.70
C GLU A 76 5.18 -2.88 -15.55
N ILE A 77 4.76 -3.53 -16.62
CA ILE A 77 3.66 -4.50 -16.61
C ILE A 77 4.10 -5.78 -17.30
N GLY A 78 3.60 -6.90 -16.81
CA GLY A 78 3.76 -8.19 -17.45
C GLY A 78 2.96 -8.29 -18.77
N ARG A 79 3.40 -9.19 -19.65
CA ARG A 79 2.85 -9.33 -21.01
C ARG A 79 1.35 -9.69 -21.08
N GLU A 80 0.78 -10.22 -20.01
CA GLU A 80 -0.62 -10.64 -19.93
C GLU A 80 -1.52 -9.55 -19.30
N VAL A 81 -0.93 -8.45 -18.81
CA VAL A 81 -1.67 -7.32 -18.25
C VAL A 81 -2.20 -6.45 -19.39
N SER A 82 -3.52 -6.29 -19.48
CA SER A 82 -4.18 -5.53 -20.54
C SER A 82 -5.03 -4.36 -20.07
N ASN A 83 -5.35 -4.32 -18.77
CA ASN A 83 -6.23 -3.31 -18.16
C ASN A 83 -5.50 -2.12 -17.55
N PHE A 84 -4.16 -2.17 -17.53
CA PHE A 84 -3.28 -1.11 -17.04
C PHE A 84 -2.16 -0.82 -18.05
N GLN A 85 -1.56 0.35 -17.91
CA GLN A 85 -0.38 0.77 -18.69
C GLN A 85 0.66 1.44 -17.80
N VAL A 86 1.88 1.49 -18.29
CA VAL A 86 2.98 2.25 -17.64
C VAL A 86 2.59 3.72 -17.51
N GLY A 87 2.80 4.30 -16.33
CA GLY A 87 2.41 5.66 -15.99
C GLY A 87 1.02 5.77 -15.33
N ASP A 88 0.24 4.69 -15.24
CA ASP A 88 -1.01 4.69 -14.48
C ASP A 88 -0.76 4.88 -12.99
N LEU A 89 -1.48 5.83 -12.37
CA LEU A 89 -1.48 6.03 -10.92
C LEU A 89 -2.54 5.09 -10.31
N VAL A 90 -2.10 4.23 -9.40
CA VAL A 90 -2.96 3.15 -8.88
C VAL A 90 -2.89 3.03 -7.36
N MET A 91 -3.98 2.53 -6.77
CA MET A 91 -3.97 2.09 -5.38
C MET A 91 -3.20 0.77 -5.28
N ILE A 92 -2.21 0.72 -4.41
CA ILE A 92 -1.46 -0.51 -4.14
C ILE A 92 -2.38 -1.46 -3.37
N PRO A 93 -2.46 -2.74 -3.75
CA PRO A 93 -3.30 -3.71 -3.05
C PRO A 93 -3.01 -3.74 -1.55
N PRO A 94 -4.04 -3.87 -0.70
CA PRO A 94 -3.87 -3.83 0.75
C PRO A 94 -2.96 -4.95 1.27
N TYR A 95 -2.27 -4.66 2.37
CA TYR A 95 -1.35 -5.58 3.05
C TYR A 95 -0.18 -6.07 2.19
N THR A 96 0.23 -5.28 1.18
CA THR A 96 1.37 -5.61 0.32
C THR A 96 2.72 -5.21 0.94
N GLY A 97 2.71 -4.40 2.00
CA GLY A 97 3.92 -3.79 2.59
C GLY A 97 4.36 -2.58 1.79
N THR A 98 3.71 -1.44 2.02
CA THR A 98 3.89 -0.23 1.20
C THR A 98 5.04 0.67 1.64
N TRP A 99 5.70 0.40 2.79
CA TRP A 99 6.84 1.22 3.25
C TRP A 99 8.13 0.86 2.52
N ARG A 100 8.08 0.96 1.21
CA ARG A 100 9.20 0.67 0.28
C ARG A 100 9.13 1.54 -0.96
N GLN A 101 10.23 1.63 -1.70
CA GLN A 101 10.28 2.43 -2.92
C GLN A 101 9.58 1.75 -4.11
N GLN A 102 9.61 0.41 -4.18
CA GLN A 102 9.00 -0.35 -5.27
C GLN A 102 8.36 -1.63 -4.76
N VAL A 103 7.31 -2.07 -5.45
CA VAL A 103 6.65 -3.33 -5.19
C VAL A 103 6.14 -3.98 -6.48
N VAL A 104 6.27 -5.30 -6.58
CA VAL A 104 5.62 -6.11 -7.61
C VAL A 104 4.36 -6.72 -7.02
N VAL A 105 3.25 -6.56 -7.72
CA VAL A 105 1.94 -7.09 -7.30
C VAL A 105 1.23 -7.76 -8.48
N PRO A 106 0.39 -8.77 -8.25
CA PRO A 106 -0.54 -9.26 -9.27
C PRO A 106 -1.46 -8.12 -9.73
N ALA A 107 -1.51 -7.86 -11.04
CA ALA A 107 -2.26 -6.73 -11.59
C ALA A 107 -3.77 -6.87 -11.41
N ASP A 108 -4.30 -8.10 -11.30
CA ASP A 108 -5.70 -8.38 -11.00
C ASP A 108 -6.13 -7.98 -9.57
N ARG A 109 -5.17 -7.76 -8.65
CA ARG A 109 -5.42 -7.24 -7.31
C ARG A 109 -5.52 -5.71 -7.27
N ILE A 110 -5.13 -5.01 -8.32
CA ILE A 110 -5.25 -3.55 -8.43
C ILE A 110 -6.69 -3.22 -8.78
N VAL A 111 -7.43 -2.61 -7.86
CA VAL A 111 -8.87 -2.34 -8.03
C VAL A 111 -9.20 -0.89 -8.38
N VAL A 112 -8.27 0.04 -8.16
CA VAL A 112 -8.48 1.48 -8.38
C VAL A 112 -7.32 2.06 -9.18
N LYS A 113 -7.68 2.74 -10.29
CA LYS A 113 -6.83 3.64 -11.05
C LYS A 113 -7.29 5.07 -10.81
N PHE A 114 -6.37 5.95 -10.46
CA PHE A 114 -6.65 7.34 -10.19
C PHE A 114 -6.37 8.25 -11.39
N PRO A 115 -6.98 9.44 -11.46
CA PRO A 115 -6.54 10.48 -12.37
C PRO A 115 -5.09 10.89 -12.07
N SER A 116 -4.28 11.09 -13.11
CA SER A 116 -2.86 11.49 -12.98
C SER A 116 -2.65 12.89 -12.37
N THR A 117 -3.72 13.68 -12.26
CA THR A 117 -3.69 15.07 -11.73
C THR A 117 -3.99 15.16 -10.24
N GLY A 118 -4.17 14.05 -9.56
CA GLY A 118 -4.51 14.04 -8.14
C GLY A 118 -3.29 14.22 -7.23
N ASP A 119 -3.56 14.67 -5.99
CA ASP A 119 -2.57 14.72 -4.93
C ASP A 119 -2.33 13.30 -4.38
N ALA A 120 -1.15 12.73 -4.65
CA ALA A 120 -0.79 11.39 -4.22
C ALA A 120 -0.86 11.21 -2.69
N VAL A 121 -0.51 12.23 -1.91
CA VAL A 121 -0.58 12.15 -0.44
C VAL A 121 -2.01 12.00 0.04
N GLN A 122 -2.95 12.76 -0.55
CA GLN A 122 -4.37 12.62 -0.23
C GLN A 122 -4.96 11.30 -0.72
N MET A 123 -4.56 10.86 -1.91
CA MET A 123 -5.05 9.60 -2.50
C MET A 123 -4.54 8.36 -1.75
N ALA A 124 -3.34 8.40 -1.15
CA ALA A 124 -2.80 7.30 -0.37
C ALA A 124 -3.67 6.89 0.82
N MET A 125 -4.54 7.78 1.31
CA MET A 125 -5.42 7.53 2.46
C MET A 125 -6.82 7.02 2.07
N LEU A 126 -7.11 6.89 0.76
CA LEU A 126 -8.50 6.66 0.30
C LEU A 126 -9.00 5.23 0.48
N MET A 127 -8.16 4.29 0.91
CA MET A 127 -8.58 2.90 1.07
C MET A 127 -9.43 2.68 2.32
N ALA A 128 -9.06 3.24 3.46
CA ALA A 128 -9.69 2.92 4.74
C ALA A 128 -10.50 4.08 5.34
N ASN A 129 -9.86 5.19 5.72
CA ASN A 129 -10.50 6.20 6.56
C ASN A 129 -11.64 6.96 5.87
N PRO A 130 -11.48 7.51 4.65
CA PRO A 130 -12.57 8.22 3.99
C PRO A 130 -13.77 7.33 3.65
N PRO A 131 -13.62 6.09 3.12
CA PRO A 131 -14.74 5.19 2.94
C PRO A 131 -15.45 4.82 4.23
N THR A 132 -14.70 4.61 5.32
CA THR A 132 -15.28 4.36 6.65
C THR A 132 -16.14 5.53 7.11
N ALA A 133 -15.62 6.76 7.03
CA ALA A 133 -16.37 7.95 7.39
C ALA A 133 -17.62 8.11 6.52
N TRP A 134 -17.49 7.90 5.21
CA TRP A 134 -18.62 7.97 4.28
C TRP A 134 -19.71 6.93 4.60
N LEU A 135 -19.31 5.68 4.88
CA LEU A 135 -20.26 4.62 5.24
C LEU A 135 -20.98 4.94 6.55
N LEU A 136 -20.26 5.40 7.58
CA LEU A 136 -20.86 5.79 8.85
C LEU A 136 -21.90 6.89 8.69
N LEU A 137 -21.59 7.91 7.88
CA LEU A 137 -22.47 9.06 7.67
C LEU A 137 -23.65 8.80 6.74
N LYS A 138 -23.56 7.80 5.85
CA LYS A 138 -24.56 7.56 4.80
C LYS A 138 -25.39 6.29 4.98
N THR A 139 -24.85 5.30 5.70
CA THR A 139 -25.53 3.98 5.79
C THR A 139 -25.91 3.60 7.21
N VAL A 140 -25.25 4.16 8.22
CA VAL A 140 -25.49 3.80 9.63
C VAL A 140 -26.42 4.81 10.30
N ILE A 141 -26.31 6.10 9.95
CA ILE A 141 -27.12 7.17 10.53
C ILE A 141 -27.73 8.01 9.40
N ASP A 142 -29.03 8.26 9.49
CA ASP A 142 -29.71 9.20 8.60
C ASP A 142 -29.64 10.61 9.20
N LEU A 143 -28.52 11.29 8.93
CA LEU A 143 -28.26 12.63 9.43
C LEU A 143 -29.20 13.65 8.81
N GLN A 144 -29.75 14.53 9.64
CA GLN A 144 -30.59 15.63 9.25
C GLN A 144 -29.82 16.97 9.29
N PRO A 145 -30.27 18.02 8.57
CA PRO A 145 -29.63 19.33 8.65
C PRO A 145 -29.61 19.86 10.11
N GLY A 146 -28.41 20.05 10.67
CA GLY A 146 -28.20 20.55 12.03
C GLY A 146 -27.75 19.50 13.06
N ASP A 147 -27.64 18.22 12.65
CA ASP A 147 -27.06 17.15 13.49
C ASP A 147 -25.53 17.29 13.65
#